data_d8adc23fd98e1f3cfca46d807216d00b
#
_entry.id   d8adc23fd98e1f3cfca46d807216d00b
#
_cell.length_a   1.000
_cell.length_b   1.000
_cell.length_c   1.000
_cell.angle_alpha   90.00
_cell.angle_beta   90.00
_cell.angle_gamma   90.00
#
_symmetry.space_group_name_H-M   'P 1'
#
loop_
_entity.id
_entity.type
_entity.pdbx_description
1 polymer ?
#
loop_
_entity_poly.entity_id
_entity_poly.type
_entity_poly.pdbx_seq_one_letter_code
_entity_poly.pdbx_strand_id
1 'polypeptide(L)'
;MSLSNDKYRLGEIYYKFNPEFWGKGYATETARKLILMGFERFKLHKVEAGVAAPNHRSIRVLEKVGMTKEGLRRKILPIRGKWIDGFMYAIVDDDPRDY
;
A
#
# COMPACT_ATOMS: atom_id res chain seq x y z
N MET A 1 6.16 6.10 5.66
CA MET A 1 5.16 5.90 4.60
C MET A 1 5.05 7.16 3.77
N SER A 2 5.08 7.03 2.49
CA SER A 2 5.01 8.17 1.57
C SER A 2 4.21 7.79 0.32
N LEU A 3 3.76 8.80 -0.42
CA LEU A 3 2.96 8.63 -1.64
C LEU A 3 3.71 9.23 -2.80
N SER A 4 3.92 8.46 -3.86
CA SER A 4 4.45 8.97 -5.13
C SER A 4 3.33 9.17 -6.14
N ASN A 5 3.61 9.95 -7.17
CA ASN A 5 2.64 10.34 -8.18
C ASN A 5 3.33 10.35 -9.54
N ASP A 6 2.61 9.97 -10.60
CA ASP A 6 3.14 9.97 -11.96
C ASP A 6 2.17 10.62 -12.96
N LYS A 7 2.59 10.68 -14.23
CA LYS A 7 1.83 11.35 -15.30
C LYS A 7 0.48 10.69 -15.63
N TYR A 8 0.26 9.44 -15.21
CA TYR A 8 -0.99 8.72 -15.41
C TYR A 8 -1.95 8.87 -14.23
N ARG A 9 -1.63 9.74 -13.28
CA ARG A 9 -2.39 9.92 -12.03
C ARG A 9 -2.48 8.63 -11.22
N LEU A 10 -1.41 7.86 -11.25
CA LEU A 10 -1.22 6.65 -10.47
C LEU A 10 -0.28 6.94 -9.32
N GLY A 11 -0.70 6.65 -8.12
CA GLY A 11 0.14 6.81 -6.94
C GLY A 11 0.60 5.46 -6.40
N GLU A 12 1.73 5.45 -5.73
CA GLU A 12 2.22 4.27 -5.05
C GLU A 12 2.65 4.64 -3.64
N ILE A 13 2.19 3.85 -2.67
CA ILE A 13 2.55 4.04 -1.28
C ILE A 13 3.83 3.28 -1.00
N TYR A 14 4.84 4.01 -0.53
CA TYR A 14 6.10 3.43 -0.06
C TYR A 14 6.12 3.48 1.46
N TYR A 15 6.58 2.39 2.10
CA TYR A 15 6.74 2.37 3.54
C TYR A 15 7.94 1.49 3.91
N LYS A 16 8.59 1.86 5.02
CA LYS A 16 9.65 1.07 5.60
C LYS A 16 9.08 0.24 6.74
N PHE A 17 9.58 -0.96 6.89
CA PHE A 17 9.19 -1.80 8.01
C PHE A 17 9.61 -1.16 9.33
N ASN A 18 8.66 -0.95 10.22
CA ASN A 18 8.90 -0.47 11.58
C ASN A 18 7.87 -1.14 12.50
N PRO A 19 8.31 -2.12 13.33
CA PRO A 19 7.37 -2.88 14.16
C PRO A 19 6.54 -2.02 15.12
N GLU A 20 7.13 -0.97 15.69
CA GLU A 20 6.40 -0.06 16.57
C GLU A 20 5.28 0.66 15.84
N PHE A 21 5.57 1.15 14.64
CA PHE A 21 4.61 1.84 13.81
C PHE A 21 3.42 0.93 13.45
N TRP A 22 3.70 -0.31 13.03
CA TRP A 22 2.68 -1.26 12.63
C TRP A 22 1.84 -1.77 13.80
N GLY A 23 2.45 -1.86 14.98
CA GLY A 23 1.81 -2.45 16.16
C GLY A 23 0.73 -1.61 16.82
N LYS A 24 0.58 -0.33 16.46
CA LYS A 24 -0.30 0.62 17.17
C LYS A 24 -1.42 1.20 16.31
N GLY A 25 -1.70 0.63 15.18
CA GLY A 25 -2.75 1.13 14.28
C GLY A 25 -2.39 2.40 13.51
N TYR A 26 -1.24 2.99 13.73
CA TYR A 26 -0.80 4.19 13.02
C TYR A 26 -0.65 3.95 11.52
N ALA A 27 -0.25 2.75 11.14
CA ALA A 27 -0.08 2.41 9.73
C ALA A 27 -1.40 2.47 8.97
N THR A 28 -2.48 1.95 9.56
CA THR A 28 -3.82 1.99 8.95
C THR A 28 -4.28 3.43 8.80
N GLU A 29 -4.13 4.24 9.84
CA GLU A 29 -4.52 5.65 9.82
C GLU A 29 -3.71 6.44 8.80
N THR A 30 -2.40 6.23 8.76
CA THR A 30 -1.51 6.91 7.81
C THR A 30 -1.85 6.51 6.38
N ALA A 31 -2.10 5.22 6.13
CA ALA A 31 -2.46 4.74 4.80
C ALA A 31 -3.78 5.37 4.33
N ARG A 32 -4.79 5.48 5.20
CA ARG A 32 -6.05 6.16 4.89
C ARG A 32 -5.82 7.61 4.49
N LYS A 33 -5.00 8.34 5.24
CA LYS A 33 -4.68 9.73 4.95
C LYS A 33 -3.97 9.89 3.61
N LEU A 34 -3.03 8.99 3.29
CA LEU A 34 -2.30 9.05 2.02
C LEU A 34 -3.23 8.74 0.84
N ILE A 35 -4.11 7.76 0.98
CA ILE A 35 -5.08 7.42 -0.07
C ILE A 35 -6.02 8.60 -0.30
N LEU A 36 -6.56 9.17 0.76
CA LEU A 36 -7.46 10.31 0.69
C LEU A 36 -6.78 11.52 0.04
N MET A 37 -5.55 11.82 0.46
CA MET A 37 -4.76 12.89 -0.13
C MET A 37 -4.50 12.64 -1.62
N GLY A 38 -4.19 11.40 -1.99
CA GLY A 38 -3.97 11.03 -3.38
C GLY A 38 -5.18 11.33 -4.25
N PHE A 39 -6.36 10.91 -3.81
CA PHE A 39 -7.58 11.09 -4.58
C PHE A 39 -8.07 12.54 -4.58
N GLU A 40 -8.07 13.19 -3.44
CA GLU A 40 -8.65 14.54 -3.30
C GLU A 40 -7.68 15.65 -3.69
N ARG A 41 -6.45 15.56 -3.22
CA ARG A 41 -5.48 16.66 -3.42
C ARG A 41 -4.69 16.52 -4.70
N PHE A 42 -4.23 15.31 -5.03
CA PHE A 42 -3.41 15.07 -6.21
C PHE A 42 -4.23 14.56 -7.41
N LYS A 43 -5.53 14.36 -7.23
CA LYS A 43 -6.44 13.91 -8.30
C LYS A 43 -5.99 12.61 -8.94
N LEU A 44 -5.42 11.70 -8.16
CA LEU A 44 -5.06 10.37 -8.63
C LEU A 44 -6.31 9.55 -8.89
N HIS A 45 -6.24 8.63 -9.86
CA HIS A 45 -7.34 7.71 -10.09
C HIS A 45 -7.09 6.34 -9.44
N LYS A 46 -5.85 6.04 -9.08
CA LYS A 46 -5.48 4.75 -8.50
C LYS A 46 -4.29 4.90 -7.55
N VAL A 47 -4.31 4.18 -6.44
CA VAL A 47 -3.19 4.12 -5.50
C VAL A 47 -2.80 2.66 -5.32
N GLU A 48 -1.52 2.35 -5.51
CA GLU A 48 -0.98 1.00 -5.39
C GLU A 48 -0.05 0.89 -4.18
N ALA A 49 0.11 -0.34 -3.68
CA ALA A 49 1.07 -0.63 -2.62
C ALA A 49 1.62 -2.04 -2.81
N GLY A 50 2.94 -2.18 -2.82
CA GLY A 50 3.61 -3.46 -2.82
C GLY A 50 3.88 -3.94 -1.40
N VAL A 51 3.81 -5.24 -1.17
CA VAL A 51 4.05 -5.83 0.15
C VAL A 51 4.73 -7.18 -0.02
N ALA A 52 5.65 -7.52 0.89
CA ALA A 52 6.26 -8.85 0.92
C ALA A 52 5.22 -9.90 1.29
N ALA A 53 5.20 -11.03 0.59
CA ALA A 53 4.18 -12.07 0.81
C ALA A 53 4.10 -12.55 2.26
N PRO A 54 5.22 -12.73 3.00
CA PRO A 54 5.12 -13.15 4.40
C PRO A 54 4.77 -12.03 5.37
N ASN A 55 4.64 -10.79 4.92
CA ASN A 55 4.35 -9.65 5.80
C ASN A 55 2.85 -9.51 6.05
N HIS A 56 2.31 -10.37 6.91
CA HIS A 56 0.88 -10.43 7.19
C HIS A 56 0.33 -9.17 7.86
N ARG A 57 1.15 -8.46 8.62
CA ARG A 57 0.72 -7.20 9.26
C ARG A 57 0.43 -6.12 8.23
N SER A 58 1.34 -5.94 7.28
CA SER A 58 1.16 -4.97 6.20
C SER A 58 -0.02 -5.36 5.32
N ILE A 59 -0.16 -6.64 4.99
CA ILE A 59 -1.29 -7.12 4.19
C ILE A 59 -2.62 -6.76 4.87
N ARG A 60 -2.73 -6.99 6.18
CA ARG A 60 -3.95 -6.63 6.92
C ARG A 60 -4.24 -5.14 6.89
N VAL A 61 -3.20 -4.30 6.98
CA VAL A 61 -3.37 -2.85 6.87
C VAL A 61 -3.93 -2.48 5.49
N LEU A 62 -3.35 -3.03 4.42
CA LEU A 62 -3.81 -2.74 3.06
C LEU A 62 -5.26 -3.19 2.86
N GLU A 63 -5.63 -4.35 3.37
CA GLU A 63 -7.01 -4.84 3.30
C GLU A 63 -7.98 -3.97 4.10
N LYS A 64 -7.56 -3.52 5.29
CA LYS A 64 -8.39 -2.64 6.12
C LYS A 64 -8.69 -1.30 5.47
N VAL A 65 -7.78 -0.77 4.68
CA VAL A 65 -8.01 0.51 4.00
C VAL A 65 -8.75 0.34 2.67
N GLY A 66 -9.17 -0.87 2.34
CA GLY A 66 -9.99 -1.13 1.16
C GLY A 66 -9.24 -1.51 -0.09
N MET A 67 -7.94 -1.77 0.01
CA MET A 67 -7.17 -2.22 -1.14
C MET A 67 -7.46 -3.66 -1.49
N THR A 68 -7.42 -3.96 -2.78
CA THR A 68 -7.63 -5.31 -3.34
C THR A 68 -6.30 -5.84 -3.88
N LYS A 69 -6.03 -7.12 -3.61
CA LYS A 69 -4.85 -7.77 -4.18
C LYS A 69 -5.03 -7.96 -5.68
N GLU A 70 -4.11 -7.39 -6.45
CA GLU A 70 -4.16 -7.44 -7.91
C GLU A 70 -3.16 -8.40 -8.53
N GLY A 71 -2.12 -8.78 -7.83
CA GLY A 71 -1.17 -9.69 -8.41
C GLY A 71 -0.07 -10.18 -7.50
N LEU A 72 0.62 -11.21 -7.97
CA LEU A 72 1.80 -11.79 -7.35
C LEU A 72 3.03 -11.35 -8.14
N ARG A 73 4.04 -10.86 -7.42
CA ARG A 73 5.35 -10.56 -7.99
C ARG A 73 6.35 -11.58 -7.45
N ARG A 74 6.78 -12.48 -8.28
CA ARG A 74 7.72 -13.51 -7.86
C ARG A 74 9.13 -12.95 -7.73
N LYS A 75 9.79 -13.26 -6.61
CA LYS A 75 11.22 -12.95 -6.37
C LYS A 75 11.54 -11.48 -6.60
N ILE A 76 10.69 -10.59 -6.05
CA ILE A 76 10.82 -9.16 -6.27
C ILE A 76 11.68 -8.47 -5.20
N LEU A 77 11.77 -9.04 -3.99
CA LEU A 77 12.41 -8.39 -2.84
C LEU A 77 13.59 -9.20 -2.32
N PRO A 78 14.80 -8.60 -2.23
CA PRO A 78 15.94 -9.26 -1.60
C PRO A 78 15.88 -9.04 -0.09
N ILE A 79 15.54 -10.09 0.65
CA ILE A 79 15.48 -10.06 2.11
C ILE A 79 16.40 -11.14 2.65
N ARG A 80 17.40 -10.74 3.45
CA ARG A 80 18.34 -11.63 4.12
C ARG A 80 18.99 -12.65 3.15
N GLY A 81 19.41 -12.17 1.98
CA GLY A 81 20.07 -12.99 0.99
C GLY A 81 19.15 -13.92 0.19
N LYS A 82 17.85 -13.81 0.38
CA LYS A 82 16.85 -14.59 -0.36
C LYS A 82 15.94 -13.68 -1.14
N TRP A 83 15.55 -14.12 -2.33
CA TRP A 83 14.53 -13.42 -3.11
C TRP A 83 13.16 -13.86 -2.64
N ILE A 84 12.36 -12.89 -2.21
CA ILE A 84 11.03 -13.11 -1.61
C ILE A 84 9.96 -12.61 -2.58
N ASP A 85 8.87 -13.36 -2.68
CA ASP A 85 7.71 -12.95 -3.45
C ASP A 85 7.00 -11.77 -2.79
N GLY A 86 6.35 -10.94 -3.58
CA GLY A 86 5.54 -9.84 -3.11
C GLY A 86 4.15 -9.88 -3.72
N PHE A 87 3.22 -9.15 -3.10
CA PHE A 87 1.90 -8.92 -3.65
C PHE A 87 1.73 -7.45 -3.99
N MET A 88 0.95 -7.16 -5.04
CA MET A 88 0.54 -5.81 -5.38
C MET A 88 -0.93 -5.62 -4.98
N TYR A 89 -1.16 -4.62 -4.15
CA TYR A 89 -2.50 -4.19 -3.74
C TYR A 89 -2.81 -2.84 -4.34
N ALA A 90 -4.08 -2.55 -4.57
CA ALA A 90 -4.49 -1.30 -5.15
C ALA A 90 -5.91 -0.91 -4.74
N ILE A 91 -6.18 0.40 -4.82
CA ILE A 91 -7.52 0.95 -4.67
C ILE A 91 -7.70 2.02 -5.76
N VAL A 92 -8.85 2.00 -6.42
CA VAL A 92 -9.21 3.02 -7.40
C VAL A 92 -10.18 4.02 -6.79
N ASP A 93 -10.31 5.19 -7.41
CA ASP A 93 -11.06 6.32 -6.85
C ASP A 93 -12.55 6.07 -6.67
N ASP A 94 -13.12 5.14 -7.43
CA ASP A 94 -14.53 4.77 -7.29
C ASP A 94 -14.78 3.48 -6.51
N ASP A 95 -13.72 2.90 -5.90
CA ASP A 95 -13.91 1.76 -5.01
C ASP A 95 -14.62 2.18 -3.72
N PRO A 96 -15.46 1.31 -3.13
CA PRO A 96 -16.11 1.60 -1.86
C PRO A 96 -15.07 1.81 -0.75
N ARG A 97 -15.26 2.87 0.03
CA ARG A 97 -14.45 3.10 1.23
C ARG A 97 -15.24 3.96 2.22
N ASP A 98 -14.90 3.84 3.49
CA ASP A 98 -15.60 4.53 4.58
C ASP A 98 -14.88 5.82 5.06
N TYR A 99 -14.00 6.34 4.23
CA TYR A 99 -13.25 7.54 4.58
C TYR A 99 -12.99 8.45 3.39
#